data_a410a9ba78150fbbb86fcc899b88a62e
#
_entry.id   a410a9ba78150fbbb86fcc899b88a62e
#
_cell.length_a   1.000
_cell.length_b   1.000
_cell.length_c   1.000
_cell.angle_alpha   90.00
_cell.angle_beta   90.00
_cell.angle_gamma   90.00
#
_symmetry.space_group_name_H-M   'P 1'
#
loop_
_entity.id
_entity.type
_entity.pdbx_description
1 polymer ?
#
loop_
_entity_poly.entity_id
_entity_poly.type
_entity_poly.pdbx_seq_one_letter_code
_entity_poly.pdbx_strand_id
1 'polypeptide(L)'
;MLSRIAFSTLAFPDATLAAAISAGRRWGYSGVELRLIDGELIDPAMPPARRAQVRQTLAAAGLPVVAVDSSIRLTGDDPGPDLRRFLQLASDWDAPLVRVFGGDLDPPPARQDRLRAAARVLEEAVPLAARLGVAIGVETHDAFSASSAVAELLALLSADGVPSDLVGAVWDSHHPHRMGETPAEVYANLGPRLLLAQVKDARRDPGIGDWRLVLLGAGEVPVRDMLRLLAAGGYPHWISVEWEKRWHPEIEDPEVALPQHLALLTAWLESDL
;
A
#
# COMPACT_ATOMS: atom_id res chain seq x y z
N MET A 1 19.61 -3.22 -5.84
CA MET A 1 18.86 -3.74 -6.98
C MET A 1 17.42 -4.01 -6.52
N LEU A 2 16.44 -3.34 -7.11
CA LEU A 2 15.02 -3.54 -6.82
C LEU A 2 14.59 -4.91 -7.36
N SER A 3 14.52 -5.94 -6.52
CA SER A 3 14.18 -7.31 -6.95
C SER A 3 13.03 -7.92 -6.13
N ARG A 4 12.45 -7.12 -5.23
CA ARG A 4 11.40 -7.61 -4.32
C ARG A 4 10.03 -7.15 -4.84
N ILE A 5 9.38 -7.99 -5.65
CA ILE A 5 8.07 -7.70 -6.21
C ILE A 5 7.03 -8.56 -5.50
N ALA A 6 6.05 -7.90 -4.90
CA ALA A 6 4.88 -8.48 -4.26
C ALA A 6 3.61 -8.20 -5.08
N PHE A 7 2.52 -8.83 -4.72
CA PHE A 7 1.19 -8.53 -5.25
C PHE A 7 0.20 -8.37 -4.10
N SER A 8 -0.83 -7.54 -4.31
CA SER A 8 -1.93 -7.40 -3.37
C SER A 8 -3.02 -8.46 -3.60
N THR A 9 -3.52 -9.04 -2.51
CA THR A 9 -4.67 -9.95 -2.55
C THR A 9 -5.96 -9.28 -3.02
N LEU A 10 -5.96 -7.95 -3.17
CA LEU A 10 -7.06 -7.18 -3.77
C LEU A 10 -7.42 -7.65 -5.18
N ALA A 11 -6.45 -8.25 -5.87
CA ALA A 11 -6.63 -8.88 -7.19
C ALA A 11 -7.57 -10.11 -7.18
N PHE A 12 -7.87 -10.70 -6.01
CA PHE A 12 -8.53 -12.00 -5.91
C PHE A 12 -9.84 -11.93 -5.10
N PRO A 13 -10.90 -11.28 -5.61
CA PRO A 13 -12.16 -11.13 -4.89
C PRO A 13 -12.90 -12.46 -4.64
N ASP A 14 -12.68 -13.47 -5.49
CA ASP A 14 -13.42 -14.74 -5.46
C ASP A 14 -12.54 -15.94 -5.07
N ALA A 15 -11.29 -15.70 -4.66
CA ALA A 15 -10.37 -16.79 -4.31
C ALA A 15 -10.14 -16.90 -2.79
N THR A 16 -9.80 -18.10 -2.35
CA THR A 16 -9.27 -18.29 -0.99
C THR A 16 -7.86 -17.71 -0.90
N LEU A 17 -7.44 -17.30 0.31
CA LEU A 17 -6.09 -16.81 0.56
C LEU A 17 -5.02 -17.81 0.06
N ALA A 18 -5.21 -19.11 0.32
CA ALA A 18 -4.30 -20.15 -0.12
C ALA A 18 -4.19 -20.22 -1.66
N ALA A 19 -5.32 -20.08 -2.37
CA ALA A 19 -5.34 -20.09 -3.83
C ALA A 19 -4.64 -18.84 -4.40
N ALA A 20 -4.93 -17.65 -3.87
CA ALA A 20 -4.30 -16.40 -4.28
C ALA A 20 -2.77 -16.45 -4.13
N ILE A 21 -2.27 -16.89 -2.96
CA ILE A 21 -0.82 -16.99 -2.71
C ILE A 21 -0.18 -18.06 -3.60
N SER A 22 -0.83 -19.21 -3.77
CA SER A 22 -0.34 -20.26 -4.66
C SER A 22 -0.23 -19.78 -6.12
N ALA A 23 -1.19 -18.98 -6.59
CA ALA A 23 -1.15 -18.37 -7.92
C ALA A 23 0.02 -17.38 -8.05
N GLY A 24 0.14 -16.42 -7.12
CA GLY A 24 1.23 -15.44 -7.13
C GLY A 24 2.61 -16.11 -7.11
N ARG A 25 2.78 -17.13 -6.27
CA ARG A 25 4.03 -17.92 -6.22
C ARG A 25 4.34 -18.62 -7.54
N ARG A 26 3.34 -19.24 -8.21
CA ARG A 26 3.54 -19.89 -9.51
C ARG A 26 3.99 -18.92 -10.59
N TRP A 27 3.53 -17.67 -10.53
CA TRP A 27 3.94 -16.62 -11.48
C TRP A 27 5.31 -16.01 -11.16
N GLY A 28 5.87 -16.24 -9.95
CA GLY A 28 7.19 -15.79 -9.57
C GLY A 28 7.21 -14.56 -8.67
N TYR A 29 6.08 -14.17 -8.11
CA TYR A 29 6.07 -13.14 -7.06
C TYR A 29 6.84 -13.59 -5.82
N SER A 30 7.52 -12.67 -5.17
CA SER A 30 8.39 -12.95 -4.02
C SER A 30 7.80 -12.52 -2.67
N GLY A 31 6.65 -11.84 -2.67
CA GLY A 31 5.91 -11.43 -1.46
C GLY A 31 4.42 -11.25 -1.73
N VAL A 32 3.65 -11.07 -0.66
CA VAL A 32 2.20 -10.81 -0.73
C VAL A 32 1.82 -9.66 0.20
N GLU A 33 1.01 -8.76 -0.31
CA GLU A 33 0.33 -7.68 0.41
C GLU A 33 -1.10 -8.12 0.70
N LEU A 34 -1.48 -8.08 1.97
CA LEU A 34 -2.78 -8.61 2.40
C LEU A 34 -3.82 -7.50 2.51
N ARG A 35 -4.78 -7.50 1.59
CA ARG A 35 -5.98 -6.65 1.62
C ARG A 35 -7.25 -7.46 1.80
N LEU A 36 -7.31 -8.62 1.13
CA LEU A 36 -8.42 -9.57 1.23
C LEU A 36 -7.94 -10.90 1.81
N ILE A 37 -8.80 -11.52 2.61
CA ILE A 37 -8.67 -12.90 3.07
C ILE A 37 -9.96 -13.63 2.65
N ASP A 38 -9.82 -14.61 1.76
CA ASP A 38 -10.96 -15.37 1.20
C ASP A 38 -12.04 -14.44 0.57
N GLY A 39 -11.58 -13.42 -0.18
CA GLY A 39 -12.42 -12.44 -0.87
C GLY A 39 -12.99 -11.32 0.02
N GLU A 40 -12.80 -11.38 1.34
CA GLU A 40 -13.33 -10.40 2.28
C GLU A 40 -12.23 -9.47 2.81
N LEU A 41 -12.60 -8.22 3.09
CA LEU A 41 -11.72 -7.27 3.76
C LEU A 41 -11.30 -7.80 5.14
N ILE A 42 -10.06 -7.48 5.53
CA ILE A 42 -9.54 -7.89 6.83
C ILE A 42 -10.32 -7.21 7.95
N ASP A 43 -10.94 -8.01 8.81
CA ASP A 43 -11.62 -7.55 10.02
C ASP A 43 -10.60 -7.49 11.19
N PRO A 44 -10.33 -6.31 11.77
CA PRO A 44 -9.43 -6.19 12.91
C PRO A 44 -9.96 -6.89 14.18
N ALA A 45 -11.26 -7.20 14.25
CA ALA A 45 -11.87 -7.94 15.33
C ALA A 45 -11.93 -9.46 15.09
N MET A 46 -11.29 -9.94 14.06
CA MET A 46 -11.19 -11.36 13.70
C MET A 46 -10.88 -12.24 14.92
N PRO A 47 -11.63 -13.36 15.13
CA PRO A 47 -11.39 -14.26 16.25
C PRO A 47 -9.99 -14.90 16.26
N PRO A 48 -9.41 -15.20 17.45
CA PRO A 48 -8.07 -15.78 17.55
C PRO A 48 -7.88 -17.07 16.74
N ALA A 49 -8.89 -17.93 16.68
CA ALA A 49 -8.82 -19.15 15.87
C ALA A 49 -8.66 -18.86 14.37
N ARG A 50 -9.33 -17.82 13.87
CA ARG A 50 -9.20 -17.40 12.47
C ARG A 50 -7.83 -16.78 12.19
N ARG A 51 -7.29 -15.97 13.10
CA ARG A 51 -5.93 -15.42 13.00
C ARG A 51 -4.89 -16.54 12.91
N ALA A 52 -5.02 -17.56 13.77
CA ALA A 52 -4.12 -18.71 13.74
C ALA A 52 -4.22 -19.51 12.44
N GLN A 53 -5.43 -19.69 11.90
CA GLN A 53 -5.65 -20.33 10.60
C GLN A 53 -4.99 -19.55 9.47
N VAL A 54 -5.16 -18.22 9.42
CA VAL A 54 -4.49 -17.34 8.43
C VAL A 54 -2.98 -17.49 8.54
N ARG A 55 -2.42 -17.40 9.74
CA ARG A 55 -0.98 -17.59 9.96
C ARG A 55 -0.47 -18.94 9.45
N GLN A 56 -1.22 -20.02 9.69
CA GLN A 56 -0.86 -21.35 9.17
C GLN A 56 -0.87 -21.38 7.63
N THR A 57 -1.88 -20.76 7.01
CA THR A 57 -1.96 -20.66 5.55
C THR A 57 -0.77 -19.89 4.98
N LEU A 58 -0.41 -18.75 5.56
CA LEU A 58 0.73 -17.94 5.16
C LEU A 58 2.06 -18.70 5.30
N ALA A 59 2.26 -19.36 6.44
CA ALA A 59 3.46 -20.16 6.70
C ALA A 59 3.59 -21.32 5.71
N ALA A 60 2.50 -22.01 5.40
CA ALA A 60 2.50 -23.11 4.42
C ALA A 60 2.77 -22.64 2.99
N ALA A 61 2.37 -21.43 2.65
CA ALA A 61 2.54 -20.86 1.32
C ALA A 61 3.98 -20.44 1.00
N GLY A 62 4.77 -20.08 2.02
CA GLY A 62 6.20 -19.76 1.88
C GLY A 62 6.49 -18.45 1.12
N LEU A 63 5.52 -17.50 1.07
CA LEU A 63 5.75 -16.13 0.65
C LEU A 63 5.68 -15.21 1.87
N PRO A 64 6.64 -14.29 2.07
CA PRO A 64 6.56 -13.29 3.13
C PRO A 64 5.38 -12.34 2.90
N VAL A 65 4.72 -11.97 4.00
CA VAL A 65 3.76 -10.86 4.00
C VAL A 65 4.54 -9.56 4.03
N VAL A 66 4.25 -8.65 3.09
CA VAL A 66 4.96 -7.38 2.97
C VAL A 66 4.23 -6.24 3.66
N ALA A 67 2.91 -6.30 3.67
CA ALA A 67 2.03 -5.37 4.38
C ALA A 67 0.67 -6.01 4.68
N VAL A 68 0.00 -5.48 5.69
CA VAL A 68 -1.43 -5.71 5.97
C VAL A 68 -2.17 -4.40 5.74
N ASP A 69 -3.10 -4.41 4.78
CA ASP A 69 -3.84 -3.23 4.39
C ASP A 69 -5.14 -3.10 5.17
N SER A 70 -5.26 -2.03 5.90
CA SER A 70 -6.46 -1.70 6.64
C SER A 70 -7.46 -0.85 5.84
N SER A 71 -8.67 -0.67 6.37
CA SER A 71 -9.62 0.35 5.93
C SER A 71 -9.63 1.58 6.85
N ILE A 72 -8.62 1.72 7.71
CA ILE A 72 -8.51 2.81 8.67
C ILE A 72 -8.29 4.12 7.93
N ARG A 73 -9.10 5.13 8.25
CA ARG A 73 -8.91 6.53 7.88
C ARG A 73 -8.49 7.30 9.12
N LEU A 74 -7.28 7.86 9.11
CA LEU A 74 -6.71 8.56 10.28
C LEU A 74 -7.55 9.74 10.75
N THR A 75 -8.28 10.39 9.85
CA THR A 75 -9.20 11.49 10.17
C THR A 75 -10.63 11.03 10.42
N GLY A 76 -10.89 9.73 10.48
CA GLY A 76 -12.19 9.13 10.80
C GLY A 76 -12.53 9.16 12.29
N ASP A 77 -13.69 8.60 12.61
CA ASP A 77 -14.15 8.50 14.00
C ASP A 77 -13.35 7.41 14.73
N ASP A 78 -12.61 7.81 15.77
CA ASP A 78 -11.84 6.95 16.70
C ASP A 78 -11.02 5.81 16.02
N PRO A 79 -10.07 6.10 15.11
CA PRO A 79 -9.31 5.07 14.38
C PRO A 79 -8.27 4.34 15.26
N GLY A 80 -7.93 4.86 16.43
CA GLY A 80 -6.88 4.34 17.31
C GLY A 80 -7.08 2.89 17.76
N PRO A 81 -8.26 2.46 18.22
CA PRO A 81 -8.52 1.07 18.60
C PRO A 81 -8.28 0.08 17.46
N ASP A 82 -8.75 0.38 16.26
CA ASP A 82 -8.57 -0.51 15.11
C ASP A 82 -7.11 -0.51 14.63
N LEU A 83 -6.41 0.61 14.67
CA LEU A 83 -4.99 0.67 14.35
C LEU A 83 -4.17 -0.25 15.28
N ARG A 84 -4.46 -0.23 16.59
CA ARG A 84 -3.81 -1.15 17.55
C ARG A 84 -4.10 -2.63 17.24
N ARG A 85 -5.34 -2.96 16.82
CA ARG A 85 -5.71 -4.32 16.41
C ARG A 85 -5.00 -4.75 15.14
N PHE A 86 -4.91 -3.87 14.13
CA PHE A 86 -4.18 -4.15 12.89
C PHE A 86 -2.67 -4.32 13.12
N LEU A 87 -2.05 -3.53 13.99
CA LEU A 87 -0.66 -3.73 14.39
C LEU A 87 -0.44 -5.12 15.02
N GLN A 88 -1.38 -5.57 15.85
CA GLN A 88 -1.32 -6.91 16.42
C GLN A 88 -1.52 -8.00 15.36
N LEU A 89 -2.46 -7.83 14.42
CA LEU A 89 -2.64 -8.77 13.30
C LEU A 89 -1.40 -8.86 12.43
N ALA A 90 -0.78 -7.72 12.09
CA ALA A 90 0.44 -7.69 11.30
C ALA A 90 1.57 -8.44 12.02
N SER A 91 1.76 -8.21 13.32
CA SER A 91 2.72 -8.94 14.13
C SER A 91 2.41 -10.46 14.21
N ASP A 92 1.13 -10.85 14.35
CA ASP A 92 0.71 -12.26 14.38
C ASP A 92 1.01 -12.99 13.05
N TRP A 93 1.13 -12.25 11.95
CA TRP A 93 1.38 -12.76 10.60
C TRP A 93 2.78 -12.43 10.06
N ASP A 94 3.69 -12.00 10.92
CA ASP A 94 5.07 -11.61 10.58
C ASP A 94 5.16 -10.53 9.48
N ALA A 95 4.13 -9.68 9.37
CA ALA A 95 4.10 -8.57 8.42
C ALA A 95 4.80 -7.34 9.02
N PRO A 96 5.74 -6.70 8.31
CA PRO A 96 6.49 -5.56 8.82
C PRO A 96 5.73 -4.22 8.76
N LEU A 97 4.58 -4.17 8.08
CA LEU A 97 3.89 -2.92 7.76
C LEU A 97 2.37 -3.07 7.87
N VAL A 98 1.73 -2.06 8.44
CA VAL A 98 0.28 -1.81 8.33
C VAL A 98 0.07 -0.58 7.46
N ARG A 99 -0.69 -0.70 6.38
CA ARG A 99 -1.10 0.44 5.56
C ARG A 99 -2.41 1.02 6.09
N VAL A 100 -2.45 2.35 6.16
CA VAL A 100 -3.63 3.15 6.55
C VAL A 100 -3.91 4.23 5.52
N PHE A 101 -5.16 4.69 5.43
CA PHE A 101 -5.55 5.86 4.67
C PHE A 101 -5.47 7.13 5.53
N GLY A 102 -5.19 8.26 4.89
CA GLY A 102 -5.26 9.56 5.57
C GLY A 102 -6.69 9.97 5.91
N GLY A 103 -7.64 9.74 4.98
CA GLY A 103 -9.04 10.12 5.09
C GLY A 103 -9.30 11.54 4.59
N ASP A 104 -10.31 12.22 5.14
CA ASP A 104 -10.78 13.51 4.65
C ASP A 104 -10.06 14.69 5.32
N LEU A 105 -9.73 15.70 4.52
CA LEU A 105 -9.11 16.96 4.98
C LEU A 105 -10.02 18.17 4.86
N ASP A 106 -11.15 18.04 4.18
CA ASP A 106 -12.13 19.11 3.96
C ASP A 106 -13.26 19.13 5.00
N PRO A 107 -13.96 20.25 5.16
CA PRO A 107 -13.68 21.55 4.55
C PRO A 107 -12.61 22.36 5.34
N PRO A 108 -11.95 23.38 4.70
CA PRO A 108 -11.25 24.41 5.46
C PRO A 108 -12.21 25.17 6.36
N PRO A 109 -11.78 25.64 7.57
CA PRO A 109 -10.42 25.71 8.07
C PRO A 109 -9.95 24.45 8.85
N ALA A 110 -10.75 23.39 8.86
CA ALA A 110 -10.48 22.20 9.66
C ALA A 110 -9.26 21.37 9.19
N ARG A 111 -8.66 21.67 8.01
CA ARG A 111 -7.54 20.92 7.45
C ARG A 111 -6.40 20.72 8.44
N GLN A 112 -5.91 21.80 9.05
CA GLN A 112 -4.79 21.73 10.00
C GLN A 112 -5.16 20.95 11.27
N ASP A 113 -6.39 21.09 11.75
CA ASP A 113 -6.86 20.35 12.93
C ASP A 113 -6.99 18.85 12.62
N ARG A 114 -7.44 18.50 11.40
CA ARG A 114 -7.51 17.10 10.93
C ARG A 114 -6.12 16.49 10.77
N LEU A 115 -5.15 17.21 10.20
CA LEU A 115 -3.76 16.76 10.12
C LEU A 115 -3.16 16.51 11.51
N ARG A 116 -3.37 17.43 12.47
CA ARG A 116 -2.93 17.25 13.85
C ARG A 116 -3.64 16.10 14.56
N ALA A 117 -4.94 15.88 14.27
CA ALA A 117 -5.67 14.73 14.80
C ALA A 117 -5.10 13.41 14.25
N ALA A 118 -4.84 13.33 12.95
CA ALA A 118 -4.19 12.19 12.32
C ALA A 118 -2.78 11.94 12.89
N ALA A 119 -1.98 12.99 13.09
CA ALA A 119 -0.67 12.90 13.72
C ALA A 119 -0.76 12.28 15.12
N ARG A 120 -1.67 12.79 15.97
CA ARG A 120 -1.87 12.24 17.34
C ARG A 120 -2.24 10.74 17.34
N VAL A 121 -3.09 10.31 16.43
CA VAL A 121 -3.43 8.87 16.31
C VAL A 121 -2.19 8.03 16.02
N LEU A 122 -1.32 8.51 15.14
CA LEU A 122 -0.07 7.83 14.80
C LEU A 122 0.92 7.85 15.97
N GLU A 123 1.12 9.01 16.61
CA GLU A 123 1.97 9.15 17.80
C GLU A 123 1.58 8.21 18.92
N GLU A 124 0.29 8.11 19.23
CA GLU A 124 -0.24 7.19 20.23
C GLU A 124 -0.01 5.71 19.89
N ALA A 125 0.08 5.38 18.59
CA ALA A 125 0.33 4.02 18.13
C ALA A 125 1.83 3.64 18.09
N VAL A 126 2.76 4.63 17.99
CA VAL A 126 4.21 4.40 17.85
C VAL A 126 4.79 3.49 18.93
N PRO A 127 4.48 3.63 20.25
CA PRO A 127 5.05 2.73 21.25
C PRO A 127 4.64 1.27 21.07
N LEU A 128 3.43 1.01 20.55
CA LEU A 128 2.98 -0.33 20.21
C LEU A 128 3.66 -0.84 18.93
N ALA A 129 3.71 -0.02 17.88
CA ALA A 129 4.38 -0.30 16.62
C ALA A 129 5.85 -0.71 16.86
N ALA A 130 6.60 0.08 17.61
CA ALA A 130 7.98 -0.20 17.98
C ALA A 130 8.14 -1.52 18.74
N ARG A 131 7.27 -1.78 19.72
CA ARG A 131 7.31 -3.02 20.51
C ARG A 131 7.01 -4.27 19.67
N LEU A 132 6.14 -4.14 18.68
CA LEU A 132 5.75 -5.24 17.78
C LEU A 132 6.68 -5.38 16.58
N GLY A 133 7.57 -4.41 16.31
CA GLY A 133 8.40 -4.37 15.12
C GLY A 133 7.61 -4.16 13.83
N VAL A 134 6.46 -3.45 13.90
CA VAL A 134 5.56 -3.21 12.77
C VAL A 134 5.49 -1.72 12.51
N ALA A 135 5.81 -1.29 11.28
CA ALA A 135 5.68 0.10 10.85
C ALA A 135 4.23 0.44 10.43
N ILE A 136 3.94 1.74 10.35
CA ILE A 136 2.67 2.27 9.85
C ILE A 136 2.95 3.10 8.59
N GLY A 137 2.34 2.74 7.47
CA GLY A 137 2.46 3.44 6.20
C GLY A 137 1.18 4.20 5.85
N VAL A 138 1.29 5.50 5.65
CA VAL A 138 0.18 6.33 5.17
C VAL A 138 0.20 6.34 3.66
N GLU A 139 -0.88 5.85 3.04
CA GLU A 139 -0.98 5.78 1.58
C GLU A 139 -1.35 7.14 0.98
N THR A 140 -0.78 7.41 -0.19
CA THR A 140 -1.24 8.49 -1.08
C THR A 140 -2.63 8.13 -1.64
N HIS A 141 -3.70 8.42 -0.89
CA HIS A 141 -5.09 8.05 -1.18
C HIS A 141 -6.08 9.06 -0.59
N ASP A 142 -7.35 9.02 -0.93
CA ASP A 142 -8.41 9.93 -0.47
C ASP A 142 -8.00 11.42 -0.62
N ALA A 143 -8.18 12.25 0.41
CA ALA A 143 -7.70 13.64 0.41
C ALA A 143 -6.16 13.76 0.53
N PHE A 144 -5.46 12.64 0.76
CA PHE A 144 -4.01 12.52 0.75
C PHE A 144 -3.45 12.00 -0.58
N SER A 145 -4.26 11.96 -1.65
CA SER A 145 -3.80 11.53 -2.99
C SER A 145 -2.62 12.36 -3.50
N ALA A 146 -2.58 13.67 -3.22
CA ALA A 146 -1.38 14.47 -3.45
C ALA A 146 -0.32 14.14 -2.40
N SER A 147 0.90 13.85 -2.85
CA SER A 147 2.01 13.48 -1.97
C SER A 147 2.36 14.56 -0.95
N SER A 148 2.12 15.82 -1.29
CA SER A 148 2.30 16.96 -0.39
C SER A 148 1.47 16.85 0.89
N ALA A 149 0.26 16.28 0.85
CA ALA A 149 -0.58 16.11 2.03
C ALA A 149 -0.01 15.05 2.99
N VAL A 150 0.53 13.96 2.44
CA VAL A 150 1.26 12.96 3.24
C VAL A 150 2.53 13.58 3.82
N ALA A 151 3.29 14.35 3.02
CA ALA A 151 4.51 15.03 3.49
C ALA A 151 4.22 16.00 4.64
N GLU A 152 3.13 16.78 4.59
CA GLU A 152 2.71 17.65 5.68
C GLU A 152 2.47 16.86 6.99
N LEU A 153 1.74 15.73 6.91
CA LEU A 153 1.50 14.86 8.06
C LEU A 153 2.81 14.30 8.62
N LEU A 154 3.68 13.79 7.75
CA LEU A 154 4.97 13.24 8.15
C LEU A 154 5.91 14.30 8.73
N ALA A 155 5.81 15.55 8.29
CA ALA A 155 6.58 16.67 8.87
C ALA A 155 6.15 16.98 10.31
N LEU A 156 4.86 16.95 10.63
CA LEU A 156 4.37 17.07 12.01
C LEU A 156 4.97 15.98 12.91
N LEU A 157 4.89 14.73 12.48
CA LEU A 157 5.44 13.58 13.21
C LEU A 157 6.96 13.68 13.41
N SER A 158 7.70 14.19 12.41
CA SER A 158 9.14 14.41 12.52
C SER A 158 9.50 15.49 13.54
N ALA A 159 8.70 16.56 13.61
CA ALA A 159 8.87 17.63 14.59
C ALA A 159 8.68 17.12 16.03
N ASP A 160 7.81 16.11 16.21
CA ASP A 160 7.54 15.47 17.50
C ASP A 160 8.45 14.25 17.77
N GLY A 161 9.46 14.01 16.91
CA GLY A 161 10.50 13.01 17.11
C GLY A 161 10.10 11.57 16.78
N VAL A 162 9.02 11.37 16.01
CA VAL A 162 8.61 10.04 15.56
C VAL A 162 9.62 9.47 14.55
N PRO A 163 10.18 8.27 14.78
CA PRO A 163 11.14 7.65 13.87
C PRO A 163 10.56 7.37 12.49
N SER A 164 11.33 7.65 11.44
CA SER A 164 10.90 7.49 10.05
C SER A 164 10.75 6.05 9.58
N ASP A 165 11.35 5.11 10.30
CA ASP A 165 11.21 3.66 10.07
C ASP A 165 9.98 3.07 10.75
N LEU A 166 9.35 3.79 11.68
CA LEU A 166 8.10 3.38 12.33
C LEU A 166 6.85 3.99 11.69
N VAL A 167 6.95 5.23 11.17
CA VAL A 167 5.84 5.86 10.44
C VAL A 167 6.37 6.51 9.17
N GLY A 168 5.84 6.07 8.04
CA GLY A 168 6.25 6.55 6.73
C GLY A 168 5.11 6.57 5.73
N ALA A 169 5.45 6.63 4.45
CA ALA A 169 4.52 6.69 3.35
C ALA A 169 4.41 5.37 2.59
N VAL A 170 3.23 5.12 2.03
CA VAL A 170 3.00 4.17 0.94
C VAL A 170 2.71 4.98 -0.31
N TRP A 171 3.56 4.85 -1.31
CA TRP A 171 3.39 5.55 -2.58
C TRP A 171 2.62 4.66 -3.54
N ASP A 172 1.34 4.94 -3.74
CA ASP A 172 0.60 4.44 -4.89
C ASP A 172 0.94 5.25 -6.14
N SER A 173 1.28 4.57 -7.23
CA SER A 173 1.74 5.23 -8.47
C SER A 173 0.68 6.10 -9.14
N HIS A 174 -0.61 5.72 -9.03
CA HIS A 174 -1.70 6.37 -9.76
C HIS A 174 -2.25 7.60 -9.02
N HIS A 175 -2.41 7.55 -7.70
CA HIS A 175 -3.12 8.61 -6.99
C HIS A 175 -2.45 9.99 -7.08
N PRO A 176 -1.14 10.16 -6.85
CA PRO A 176 -0.47 11.44 -7.08
C PRO A 176 -0.50 11.86 -8.57
N HIS A 177 -0.33 10.90 -9.50
CA HIS A 177 -0.37 11.18 -10.93
C HIS A 177 -1.71 11.79 -11.35
N ARG A 178 -2.83 11.24 -10.89
CA ARG A 178 -4.16 11.82 -11.20
C ARG A 178 -4.38 13.20 -10.60
N MET A 179 -3.61 13.57 -9.57
CA MET A 179 -3.57 14.92 -8.99
C MET A 179 -2.64 15.86 -9.76
N GLY A 180 -1.93 15.38 -10.78
CA GLY A 180 -1.04 16.15 -11.64
C GLY A 180 0.41 16.20 -11.16
N GLU A 181 0.78 15.42 -10.13
CA GLU A 181 2.17 15.34 -9.63
C GLU A 181 3.01 14.42 -10.53
N THR A 182 4.24 14.83 -10.79
CA THR A 182 5.26 14.00 -11.44
C THR A 182 5.91 13.04 -10.45
N PRO A 183 6.46 11.89 -10.88
CA PRO A 183 7.20 11.01 -9.98
C PRO A 183 8.35 11.71 -9.25
N ALA A 184 9.00 12.69 -9.86
CA ALA A 184 10.09 13.45 -9.24
C ALA A 184 9.60 14.31 -8.07
N GLU A 185 8.43 14.96 -8.20
CA GLU A 185 7.81 15.73 -7.12
C GLU A 185 7.39 14.81 -5.97
N VAL A 186 6.75 13.67 -6.28
CA VAL A 186 6.36 12.68 -5.26
C VAL A 186 7.58 12.14 -4.53
N TYR A 187 8.64 11.79 -5.25
CA TYR A 187 9.88 11.30 -4.66
C TYR A 187 10.58 12.37 -3.80
N ALA A 188 10.56 13.63 -4.22
CA ALA A 188 11.08 14.73 -3.41
C ALA A 188 10.32 14.90 -2.09
N ASN A 189 9.01 14.70 -2.11
CA ASN A 189 8.16 14.79 -0.93
C ASN A 189 8.29 13.59 0.02
N LEU A 190 8.37 12.36 -0.50
CA LEU A 190 8.20 11.13 0.26
C LEU A 190 9.44 10.22 0.32
N GLY A 191 10.38 10.36 -0.63
CA GLY A 191 11.46 9.40 -0.88
C GLY A 191 12.17 8.86 0.38
N PRO A 192 12.64 9.71 1.29
CA PRO A 192 13.36 9.26 2.49
C PRO A 192 12.48 8.51 3.52
N ARG A 193 11.17 8.56 3.35
CA ARG A 193 10.20 7.99 4.29
C ARG A 193 9.28 6.95 3.64
N LEU A 194 9.63 6.48 2.44
CA LEU A 194 8.85 5.44 1.75
C LEU A 194 9.09 4.08 2.40
N LEU A 195 8.00 3.41 2.77
CA LEU A 195 7.97 2.07 3.35
C LEU A 195 7.45 1.01 2.37
N LEU A 196 6.60 1.40 1.42
CA LEU A 196 6.06 0.55 0.37
C LEU A 196 5.81 1.40 -0.89
N ALA A 197 6.00 0.79 -2.05
CA ALA A 197 5.61 1.35 -3.35
C ALA A 197 4.57 0.44 -4.00
N GLN A 198 3.37 0.97 -4.24
CA GLN A 198 2.30 0.26 -4.94
C GLN A 198 2.27 0.70 -6.40
N VAL A 199 2.18 -0.26 -7.31
CA VAL A 199 2.17 0.00 -8.75
C VAL A 199 0.87 -0.49 -9.37
N LYS A 200 0.23 0.41 -10.09
CA LYS A 200 -0.88 0.19 -11.01
C LYS A 200 -0.81 1.19 -12.13
N ASP A 201 -1.43 0.89 -13.25
CA ASP A 201 -1.48 1.78 -14.41
C ASP A 201 -2.94 2.12 -14.74
N ALA A 202 -3.13 3.33 -15.23
CA ALA A 202 -4.45 3.85 -15.57
C ALA A 202 -4.33 4.83 -16.73
N ARG A 203 -5.43 5.03 -17.44
CA ARG A 203 -5.56 6.07 -18.47
C ARG A 203 -6.86 6.83 -18.29
N ARG A 204 -6.89 8.07 -18.77
CA ARG A 204 -8.14 8.82 -18.84
C ARG A 204 -9.11 8.16 -19.82
N ASP A 205 -10.33 7.95 -19.38
CA ASP A 205 -11.40 7.43 -20.21
C ASP A 205 -12.47 8.51 -20.42
N PRO A 206 -12.50 9.14 -21.60
CA PRO A 206 -13.50 10.18 -21.90
C PRO A 206 -14.93 9.66 -21.83
N GLY A 207 -15.14 8.35 -21.98
CA GLY A 207 -16.48 7.74 -21.94
C GLY A 207 -17.11 7.74 -20.55
N ILE A 208 -16.28 7.68 -19.49
CA ILE A 208 -16.75 7.74 -18.09
C ILE A 208 -16.38 9.08 -17.41
N GLY A 209 -15.58 9.91 -18.06
CA GLY A 209 -15.10 11.18 -17.49
C GLY A 209 -14.12 11.03 -16.32
N ASP A 210 -13.53 9.86 -16.14
CA ASP A 210 -12.63 9.50 -15.04
C ASP A 210 -11.48 8.60 -15.55
N TRP A 211 -10.67 8.07 -14.64
CA TRP A 211 -9.60 7.15 -14.91
C TRP A 211 -10.10 5.70 -14.96
N ARG A 212 -9.57 4.92 -15.91
CA ARG A 212 -9.76 3.48 -16.00
C ARG A 212 -8.44 2.77 -15.74
N LEU A 213 -8.44 1.81 -14.83
CA LEU A 213 -7.29 0.91 -14.62
C LEU A 213 -7.07 0.05 -15.87
N VAL A 214 -5.82 -0.12 -16.25
CA VAL A 214 -5.39 -0.91 -17.42
C VAL A 214 -4.14 -1.72 -17.07
N LEU A 215 -3.84 -2.71 -17.91
CA LEU A 215 -2.61 -3.48 -17.78
C LEU A 215 -1.39 -2.56 -17.79
N LEU A 216 -0.38 -2.89 -17.02
CA LEU A 216 0.83 -2.09 -16.87
C LEU A 216 1.47 -1.80 -18.23
N GLY A 217 1.83 -0.55 -18.47
CA GLY A 217 2.39 -0.06 -19.73
C GLY A 217 1.35 0.26 -20.82
N ALA A 218 0.06 0.03 -20.57
CA ALA A 218 -1.03 0.41 -21.47
C ALA A 218 -1.71 1.73 -21.08
N GLY A 219 -1.30 2.33 -19.97
CA GLY A 219 -1.84 3.55 -19.41
C GLY A 219 -0.93 4.77 -19.57
N GLU A 220 -1.18 5.75 -18.72
CA GLU A 220 -0.53 7.06 -18.73
C GLU A 220 0.31 7.27 -17.46
N VAL A 221 0.20 6.37 -16.46
CA VAL A 221 0.92 6.49 -15.19
C VAL A 221 2.42 6.23 -15.43
N PRO A 222 3.32 7.16 -15.07
CA PRO A 222 4.75 7.05 -15.36
C PRO A 222 5.46 6.09 -14.39
N VAL A 223 4.98 4.85 -14.28
CA VAL A 223 5.50 3.83 -13.35
C VAL A 223 6.99 3.57 -13.57
N ARG A 224 7.44 3.55 -14.84
CA ARG A 224 8.85 3.32 -15.15
C ARG A 224 9.76 4.42 -14.59
N ASP A 225 9.32 5.69 -14.62
CA ASP A 225 10.08 6.80 -14.05
C ASP A 225 10.09 6.76 -12.52
N MET A 226 8.97 6.35 -11.90
CA MET A 226 8.91 6.05 -10.46
C MET A 226 9.97 4.99 -10.09
N LEU A 227 10.03 3.87 -10.81
CA LEU A 227 11.01 2.81 -10.55
C LEU A 227 12.45 3.28 -10.68
N ARG A 228 12.76 4.12 -11.67
CA ARG A 228 14.09 4.73 -11.84
C ARG A 228 14.49 5.59 -10.65
N LEU A 229 13.55 6.40 -10.15
CA LEU A 229 13.79 7.25 -8.97
C LEU A 229 14.01 6.41 -7.72
N LEU A 230 13.19 5.38 -7.49
CA LEU A 230 13.35 4.46 -6.38
C LEU A 230 14.72 3.76 -6.41
N ALA A 231 15.13 3.29 -7.58
CA ALA A 231 16.41 2.64 -7.77
C ALA A 231 17.59 3.60 -7.55
N ALA A 232 17.56 4.78 -8.16
CA ALA A 232 18.59 5.81 -8.01
C ALA A 232 18.75 6.26 -6.55
N GLY A 233 17.66 6.29 -5.80
CA GLY A 233 17.64 6.61 -4.36
C GLY A 233 18.00 5.44 -3.45
N GLY A 234 18.26 4.24 -3.97
CA GLY A 234 18.61 3.07 -3.18
C GLY A 234 17.47 2.52 -2.34
N TYR A 235 16.22 2.66 -2.79
CA TYR A 235 15.02 2.20 -2.10
C TYR A 235 15.11 0.71 -1.71
N PRO A 236 15.04 0.36 -0.40
CA PRO A 236 15.35 -0.99 0.07
C PRO A 236 14.11 -1.87 0.26
N HIS A 237 12.91 -1.32 0.08
CA HIS A 237 11.65 -1.99 0.43
C HIS A 237 11.01 -2.68 -0.79
N TRP A 238 9.76 -3.07 -0.64
CA TRP A 238 8.99 -3.82 -1.63
C TRP A 238 8.31 -2.91 -2.66
N ILE A 239 8.16 -3.45 -3.88
CA ILE A 239 7.24 -2.96 -4.89
C ILE A 239 6.08 -3.95 -4.93
N SER A 240 4.85 -3.47 -4.74
CA SER A 240 3.65 -4.30 -4.75
C SER A 240 2.76 -3.96 -5.94
N VAL A 241 2.34 -4.96 -6.68
CA VAL A 241 1.33 -4.79 -7.74
C VAL A 241 -0.04 -4.73 -7.08
N GLU A 242 -0.68 -3.59 -7.15
CA GLU A 242 -2.04 -3.40 -6.65
C GLU A 242 -3.04 -3.44 -7.80
N TRP A 243 -3.59 -4.63 -8.07
CA TRP A 243 -4.62 -4.83 -9.09
C TRP A 243 -5.99 -4.87 -8.43
N GLU A 244 -6.80 -3.83 -8.65
CA GLU A 244 -8.02 -3.55 -7.89
C GLU A 244 -9.25 -4.31 -8.42
N LYS A 245 -9.13 -5.56 -8.78
CA LYS A 245 -10.22 -6.40 -9.32
C LYS A 245 -11.46 -6.43 -8.41
N ARG A 246 -11.27 -6.33 -7.09
CA ARG A 246 -12.39 -6.28 -6.12
C ARG A 246 -13.31 -5.08 -6.34
N TRP A 247 -12.74 -3.93 -6.72
CA TRP A 247 -13.47 -2.68 -6.90
C TRP A 247 -13.86 -2.43 -8.35
N HIS A 248 -13.15 -3.04 -9.27
CA HIS A 248 -13.28 -2.90 -10.71
C HIS A 248 -13.49 -4.26 -11.37
N PRO A 249 -14.69 -4.87 -11.23
CA PRO A 249 -14.91 -6.22 -11.76
C PRO A 249 -14.79 -6.31 -13.29
N GLU A 250 -14.83 -5.18 -14.00
CA GLU A 250 -14.71 -5.08 -15.45
C GLU A 250 -13.25 -5.17 -15.98
N ILE A 251 -12.23 -4.99 -15.13
CA ILE A 251 -10.83 -5.12 -15.56
C ILE A 251 -10.44 -6.60 -15.70
N GLU A 252 -9.28 -6.85 -16.33
CA GLU A 252 -8.79 -8.21 -16.58
C GLU A 252 -8.69 -9.03 -15.29
N ASP A 253 -8.86 -10.35 -15.43
CA ASP A 253 -8.72 -11.28 -14.32
C ASP A 253 -7.25 -11.38 -13.85
N PRO A 254 -7.00 -11.72 -12.58
CA PRO A 254 -5.65 -11.77 -12.02
C PRO A 254 -4.72 -12.73 -12.78
N GLU A 255 -5.25 -13.76 -13.43
CA GLU A 255 -4.51 -14.70 -14.27
C GLU A 255 -3.90 -14.05 -15.53
N VAL A 256 -4.46 -12.95 -15.99
CA VAL A 256 -3.93 -12.14 -17.09
C VAL A 256 -3.07 -11.01 -16.56
N ALA A 257 -3.59 -10.26 -15.60
CA ALA A 257 -2.97 -9.04 -15.14
C ALA A 257 -1.67 -9.27 -14.37
N LEU A 258 -1.67 -10.14 -13.37
CA LEU A 258 -0.51 -10.30 -12.48
C LEU A 258 0.73 -10.87 -13.19
N PRO A 259 0.65 -11.92 -14.04
CA PRO A 259 1.80 -12.35 -14.82
C PRO A 259 2.33 -11.27 -15.77
N GLN A 260 1.44 -10.49 -16.40
CA GLN A 260 1.83 -9.40 -17.30
C GLN A 260 2.57 -8.28 -16.54
N HIS A 261 2.03 -7.86 -15.39
CA HIS A 261 2.68 -6.84 -14.54
C HIS A 261 4.06 -7.28 -14.08
N LEU A 262 4.18 -8.51 -13.57
CA LEU A 262 5.46 -9.04 -13.12
C LEU A 262 6.50 -9.09 -14.23
N ALA A 263 6.11 -9.60 -15.41
CA ALA A 263 7.01 -9.68 -16.57
C ALA A 263 7.51 -8.31 -17.01
N LEU A 264 6.62 -7.31 -17.05
CA LEU A 264 6.99 -5.95 -17.48
C LEU A 264 7.83 -5.24 -16.43
N LEU A 265 7.49 -5.35 -15.13
CA LEU A 265 8.29 -4.79 -14.03
C LEU A 265 9.70 -5.38 -14.03
N THR A 266 9.81 -6.70 -14.18
CA THR A 266 11.11 -7.39 -14.25
C THR A 266 11.94 -6.86 -15.43
N ALA A 267 11.34 -6.78 -16.62
CA ALA A 267 12.03 -6.28 -17.81
C ALA A 267 12.50 -4.81 -17.65
N TRP A 268 11.69 -3.94 -17.04
CA TRP A 268 12.10 -2.55 -16.77
C TRP A 268 13.22 -2.47 -15.75
N LEU A 269 13.16 -3.26 -14.67
CA LEU A 269 14.20 -3.31 -13.65
C LEU A 269 15.53 -3.87 -14.18
N GLU A 270 15.50 -4.80 -15.14
CA GLU A 270 16.71 -5.32 -15.78
C GLU A 270 17.31 -4.39 -16.83
N SER A 271 16.47 -3.60 -17.50
CA SER A 271 16.94 -2.71 -18.59
C SER A 271 17.40 -1.33 -18.13
N ASP A 272 16.95 -0.85 -16.99
CA ASP A 272 17.16 0.53 -16.51
C ASP A 272 18.14 0.63 -15.33
N LEU A 273 18.59 -0.50 -14.79
CA LEU A 273 19.45 -0.61 -13.61
C LEU A 273 20.74 -1.38 -13.90
#